data_2502ef731c401a687bea06ec60a3d3b0
#
_entry.id   2502ef731c401a687bea06ec60a3d3b0
#
_cell.length_a   1.000
_cell.length_b   1.000
_cell.length_c   1.000
_cell.angle_alpha   90.00
_cell.angle_beta   90.00
_cell.angle_gamma   90.00
#
_symmetry.space_group_name_H-M   'P 1'
#
loop_
_entity.id
_entity.type
_entity.pdbx_description
1 polymer ?
#
loop_
_entity_poly.entity_id
_entity_poly.type
_entity_poly.pdbx_seq_one_letter_code
_entity_poly.pdbx_strand_id
1 'polypeptide(L)'
;MMKSIDFSKFSSIHIGPVADVMMIDTVQELHEEYFIVGGSNNLLISPVPPPLAMLSKAFDFIRLEKDGLHVGAATPSGKLLSFAKKYDLAHFELMQKLPGTVGGMVKMNAGLKEWEVFNHLTRILTCKGWVDKQEIEFGYRHTNIQGIIYEAVFEVHAGFDDKLLAMFKNFRDNQPNFPSCGSCFQNPEGDYAGRLIEAVGLKGYSIG
;
A
#
# COMPACT_ATOMS: atom_id res chain seq x y z
N MET A 1 -13.78 0.26 -18.19
CA MET A 1 -14.32 1.65 -18.38
C MET A 1 -13.21 2.64 -18.13
N MET A 2 -13.08 3.70 -18.97
CA MET A 2 -12.11 4.79 -18.72
C MET A 2 -12.72 5.84 -17.77
N LYS A 3 -11.88 6.39 -16.88
CA LYS A 3 -12.26 7.45 -15.94
C LYS A 3 -11.15 8.50 -15.89
N SER A 4 -11.50 9.76 -16.06
CA SER A 4 -10.55 10.86 -15.90
C SER A 4 -10.31 11.14 -14.41
N ILE A 5 -9.05 11.15 -13.99
CA ILE A 5 -8.62 11.37 -12.59
C ILE A 5 -7.66 12.55 -12.55
N ASP A 6 -7.97 13.52 -11.69
CA ASP A 6 -7.11 14.63 -11.36
C ASP A 6 -6.13 14.20 -10.23
N PHE A 7 -4.90 13.86 -10.61
CA PHE A 7 -3.90 13.38 -9.66
C PHE A 7 -3.41 14.45 -8.70
N SER A 8 -3.60 15.73 -9.00
CA SER A 8 -3.32 16.82 -8.05
C SER A 8 -4.27 16.79 -6.83
N LYS A 9 -5.45 16.17 -6.98
CA LYS A 9 -6.43 15.98 -5.89
C LYS A 9 -6.45 14.56 -5.35
N PHE A 10 -6.10 13.57 -6.20
CA PHE A 10 -6.18 12.17 -5.83
C PHE A 10 -4.92 11.70 -5.07
N SER A 11 -3.73 12.14 -5.48
CA SER A 11 -2.47 11.71 -4.85
C SER A 11 -2.23 12.41 -3.51
N SER A 12 -1.52 11.73 -2.60
CA SER A 12 -1.15 12.30 -1.30
C SER A 12 -0.10 13.43 -1.39
N ILE A 13 0.63 13.52 -2.51
CA ILE A 13 1.56 14.62 -2.76
C ILE A 13 0.86 15.87 -3.32
N HIS A 14 -0.39 15.75 -3.74
CA HIS A 14 -1.19 16.83 -4.35
C HIS A 14 -0.56 17.45 -5.59
N ILE A 15 0.18 16.65 -6.36
CA ILE A 15 0.80 17.04 -7.64
C ILE A 15 0.49 15.94 -8.65
N GLY A 16 0.24 16.33 -9.90
CA GLY A 16 0.05 15.41 -11.02
C GLY A 16 -0.93 15.96 -12.05
N PRO A 17 -0.97 15.34 -13.23
CA PRO A 17 -1.87 15.73 -14.32
C PRO A 17 -3.31 15.22 -14.07
N VAL A 18 -4.23 15.69 -14.88
CA VAL A 18 -5.48 14.98 -15.17
C VAL A 18 -5.16 13.93 -16.21
N ALA A 19 -5.43 12.66 -15.91
CA ALA A 19 -5.15 11.56 -16.83
C ALA A 19 -6.32 10.57 -16.88
N ASP A 20 -6.49 9.91 -18.02
CA ASP A 20 -7.48 8.86 -18.20
C ASP A 20 -6.93 7.53 -17.65
N VAL A 21 -7.71 6.88 -16.83
CA VAL A 21 -7.36 5.65 -16.11
C VAL A 21 -8.37 4.56 -16.44
N MET A 22 -7.88 3.40 -16.84
CA MET A 22 -8.75 2.24 -17.04
C MET A 22 -9.20 1.66 -15.71
N MET A 23 -10.51 1.62 -15.48
CA MET A 23 -11.09 0.98 -14.29
C MET A 23 -11.30 -0.50 -14.56
N ILE A 24 -10.77 -1.33 -13.66
CA ILE A 24 -10.83 -2.79 -13.72
C ILE A 24 -11.91 -3.26 -12.77
N ASP A 25 -12.95 -3.90 -13.32
CA ASP A 25 -14.13 -4.35 -12.58
C ASP A 25 -14.14 -5.88 -12.33
N THR A 26 -13.34 -6.63 -13.07
CA THR A 26 -13.26 -8.10 -12.99
C THR A 26 -11.81 -8.56 -13.02
N VAL A 27 -11.55 -9.78 -12.53
CA VAL A 27 -10.24 -10.42 -12.67
C VAL A 27 -9.97 -10.67 -14.15
N GLN A 28 -8.89 -10.09 -14.65
CA GLN A 28 -8.48 -10.19 -16.06
C GLN A 28 -6.97 -10.02 -16.20
N GLU A 29 -6.40 -10.54 -17.26
CA GLU A 29 -5.04 -10.21 -17.66
C GLU A 29 -5.01 -8.82 -18.31
N LEU A 30 -4.02 -8.00 -17.97
CA LEU A 30 -3.76 -6.72 -18.61
C LEU A 30 -2.51 -6.81 -19.48
N HIS A 31 -2.51 -6.01 -20.55
CA HIS A 31 -1.29 -5.78 -21.31
C HIS A 31 -0.20 -5.17 -20.41
N GLU A 32 1.05 -5.57 -20.59
CA GLU A 32 2.20 -5.13 -19.80
C GLU A 32 2.44 -3.62 -19.83
N GLU A 33 1.91 -2.93 -20.83
CA GLU A 33 2.00 -1.48 -20.97
C GLU A 33 1.26 -0.69 -19.88
N TYR A 34 0.26 -1.30 -19.21
CA TYR A 34 -0.50 -0.61 -18.18
C TYR A 34 0.26 -0.54 -16.86
N PHE A 35 0.41 0.68 -16.35
CA PHE A 35 0.89 0.89 -14.98
C PHE A 35 -0.29 0.87 -14.00
N ILE A 36 -0.20 -0.01 -12.99
CA ILE A 36 -1.27 -0.19 -11.99
C ILE A 36 -1.09 0.81 -10.87
N VAL A 37 -2.09 1.66 -10.68
CA VAL A 37 -2.13 2.67 -9.62
C VAL A 37 -3.06 2.22 -8.50
N GLY A 38 -2.55 2.21 -7.26
CA GLY A 38 -3.35 2.03 -6.05
C GLY A 38 -3.85 3.37 -5.50
N GLY A 39 -3.61 3.65 -4.22
CA GLY A 39 -4.01 4.90 -3.54
C GLY A 39 -3.14 6.12 -3.87
N SER A 40 -2.15 6.01 -4.75
CA SER A 40 -1.22 7.08 -5.14
C SER A 40 -0.52 7.79 -3.95
N ASN A 41 -0.17 7.00 -2.91
CA ASN A 41 0.52 7.51 -1.72
C ASN A 41 2.05 7.36 -1.80
N ASN A 42 2.55 6.72 -2.85
CA ASN A 42 3.99 6.49 -3.09
C ASN A 42 4.33 6.69 -4.58
N LEU A 43 3.58 7.54 -5.26
CA LEU A 43 3.72 7.79 -6.70
C LEU A 43 3.63 9.27 -6.99
N LEU A 44 4.50 9.73 -7.87
CA LEU A 44 4.38 11.00 -8.59
C LEU A 44 4.08 10.66 -10.06
N ILE A 45 2.91 11.08 -10.54
CA ILE A 45 2.48 10.80 -11.92
C ILE A 45 3.09 11.85 -12.84
N SER A 46 3.78 11.37 -13.88
CA SER A 46 4.36 12.22 -14.94
C SER A 46 3.29 13.04 -15.67
N PRO A 47 3.63 14.22 -16.21
CA PRO A 47 2.72 14.98 -17.08
C PRO A 47 2.26 14.18 -18.32
N VAL A 48 3.07 13.23 -18.79
CA VAL A 48 2.73 12.29 -19.85
C VAL A 48 2.96 10.87 -19.29
N PRO A 49 1.98 10.30 -18.60
CA PRO A 49 2.13 8.98 -18.01
C PRO A 49 1.97 7.88 -19.07
N PRO A 50 2.48 6.68 -18.83
CA PRO A 50 2.06 5.50 -19.58
C PRO A 50 0.55 5.25 -19.40
N PRO A 51 -0.07 4.32 -20.13
CA PRO A 51 -1.43 3.88 -19.86
C PRO A 51 -1.60 3.49 -18.40
N LEU A 52 -2.59 4.08 -17.72
CA LEU A 52 -2.84 3.85 -16.31
C LEU A 52 -4.06 2.95 -16.10
N ALA A 53 -4.00 2.06 -15.11
CA ALA A 53 -5.14 1.26 -14.69
C ALA A 53 -5.30 1.25 -13.16
N MET A 54 -6.54 1.15 -12.68
CA MET A 54 -6.89 1.05 -11.27
C MET A 54 -7.98 0.03 -11.05
N LEU A 55 -7.93 -0.66 -9.93
CA LEU A 55 -9.04 -1.50 -9.49
C LEU A 55 -10.24 -0.64 -9.10
N SER A 56 -11.42 -1.04 -9.52
CA SER A 56 -12.66 -0.38 -9.15
C SER A 56 -13.13 -0.76 -7.74
N LYS A 57 -14.25 -0.21 -7.33
CA LYS A 57 -14.91 -0.56 -6.06
C LYS A 57 -15.33 -2.03 -5.95
N ALA A 58 -15.38 -2.78 -7.06
CA ALA A 58 -15.62 -4.22 -7.03
C ALA A 58 -14.58 -4.98 -6.18
N PHE A 59 -13.37 -4.42 -6.07
CA PHE A 59 -12.29 -4.96 -5.25
C PHE A 59 -12.09 -4.22 -3.91
N ASP A 60 -13.08 -3.44 -3.46
CA ASP A 60 -13.11 -2.83 -2.13
C ASP A 60 -14.06 -3.60 -1.21
N PHE A 61 -13.62 -4.72 -0.71
CA PHE A 61 -14.37 -5.57 0.21
C PHE A 61 -13.48 -6.18 1.31
N ILE A 62 -14.11 -6.58 2.42
CA ILE A 62 -13.49 -7.35 3.50
C ILE A 62 -14.46 -8.45 3.90
N ARG A 63 -14.00 -9.69 3.90
CA ARG A 63 -14.78 -10.88 4.28
C ARG A 63 -13.98 -11.74 5.24
N LEU A 64 -14.56 -12.08 6.37
CA LEU A 64 -14.00 -13.05 7.31
C LEU A 64 -14.53 -14.44 6.92
N GLU A 65 -13.64 -15.31 6.47
CA GLU A 65 -13.96 -16.66 6.02
C GLU A 65 -13.23 -17.71 6.88
N LYS A 66 -13.47 -19.00 6.64
CA LYS A 66 -12.88 -20.07 7.47
C LYS A 66 -11.36 -20.17 7.35
N ASP A 67 -10.82 -19.78 6.21
CA ASP A 67 -9.39 -19.87 5.86
C ASP A 67 -8.64 -18.53 6.02
N GLY A 68 -9.32 -17.47 6.51
CA GLY A 68 -8.67 -16.20 6.81
C GLY A 68 -9.51 -14.97 6.55
N LEU A 69 -8.86 -13.82 6.63
CA LEU A 69 -9.45 -12.52 6.28
C LEU A 69 -9.17 -12.20 4.82
N HIS A 70 -10.19 -12.27 4.02
CA HIS A 70 -10.18 -11.96 2.60
C HIS A 70 -10.38 -10.45 2.38
N VAL A 71 -9.44 -9.81 1.75
CA VAL A 71 -9.45 -8.36 1.55
C VAL A 71 -9.20 -8.03 0.08
N GLY A 72 -10.15 -7.36 -0.55
CA GLY A 72 -10.00 -6.87 -1.91
C GLY A 72 -8.88 -5.84 -2.01
N ALA A 73 -8.10 -5.90 -3.08
CA ALA A 73 -6.88 -5.13 -3.21
C ALA A 73 -7.10 -3.61 -3.36
N ALA A 74 -8.32 -3.16 -3.71
CA ALA A 74 -8.70 -1.74 -3.71
C ALA A 74 -9.14 -1.23 -2.33
N THR A 75 -9.21 -2.09 -1.31
CA THR A 75 -9.63 -1.70 0.05
C THR A 75 -8.62 -0.74 0.67
N PRO A 76 -9.05 0.45 1.15
CA PRO A 76 -8.17 1.37 1.86
C PRO A 76 -7.71 0.80 3.21
N SER A 77 -6.47 1.09 3.60
CA SER A 77 -5.89 0.68 4.89
C SER A 77 -6.75 1.08 6.10
N GLY A 78 -7.30 2.31 6.10
CA GLY A 78 -8.17 2.78 7.17
C GLY A 78 -9.48 2.00 7.32
N LYS A 79 -10.03 1.49 6.20
CA LYS A 79 -11.21 0.61 6.23
C LYS A 79 -10.86 -0.75 6.83
N LEU A 80 -9.70 -1.31 6.45
CA LEU A 80 -9.19 -2.57 7.00
C LEU A 80 -8.93 -2.42 8.50
N LEU A 81 -8.27 -1.34 8.95
CA LEU A 81 -8.05 -1.05 10.36
C LEU A 81 -9.36 -0.98 11.16
N SER A 82 -10.34 -0.24 10.64
CA SER A 82 -11.64 -0.08 11.30
C SER A 82 -12.38 -1.41 11.42
N PHE A 83 -12.28 -2.27 10.40
CA PHE A 83 -12.83 -3.61 10.41
C PHE A 83 -12.13 -4.48 11.47
N ALA A 84 -10.80 -4.50 11.47
CA ALA A 84 -10.01 -5.29 12.40
C ALA A 84 -10.31 -4.90 13.87
N LYS A 85 -10.36 -3.60 14.16
CA LYS A 85 -10.73 -3.11 15.49
C LYS A 85 -12.14 -3.54 15.91
N LYS A 86 -13.12 -3.46 14.99
CA LYS A 86 -14.51 -3.86 15.25
C LYS A 86 -14.65 -5.35 15.58
N TYR A 87 -13.85 -6.20 14.95
CA TYR A 87 -13.94 -7.65 15.07
C TYR A 87 -12.83 -8.26 15.94
N ASP A 88 -12.10 -7.42 16.71
CA ASP A 88 -11.01 -7.83 17.61
C ASP A 88 -9.90 -8.63 16.91
N LEU A 89 -9.48 -8.22 15.70
CA LEU A 89 -8.47 -8.89 14.92
C LEU A 89 -7.10 -8.25 15.13
N ALA A 90 -6.14 -9.01 15.67
CA ALA A 90 -4.76 -8.60 15.87
C ALA A 90 -3.96 -8.45 14.57
N HIS A 91 -2.82 -7.77 14.66
CA HIS A 91 -1.82 -7.59 13.59
C HIS A 91 -2.18 -6.58 12.48
N PHE A 92 -3.36 -5.97 12.55
CA PHE A 92 -3.80 -4.92 11.62
C PHE A 92 -3.60 -3.49 12.15
N GLU A 93 -3.09 -3.32 13.36
CA GLU A 93 -2.80 -2.01 13.99
C GLU A 93 -1.81 -1.19 13.17
N LEU A 94 -0.90 -1.86 12.45
CA LEU A 94 0.04 -1.27 11.51
C LEU A 94 -0.65 -0.43 10.42
N MET A 95 -1.88 -0.78 10.04
CA MET A 95 -2.67 -0.04 9.03
C MET A 95 -2.91 1.42 9.41
N GLN A 96 -2.77 1.78 10.69
CA GLN A 96 -2.84 3.16 11.18
C GLN A 96 -1.81 4.07 10.48
N LYS A 97 -0.68 3.54 10.04
CA LYS A 97 0.44 4.32 9.48
C LYS A 97 0.83 3.91 8.05
N LEU A 98 0.11 2.97 7.47
CA LEU A 98 0.28 2.57 6.09
C LEU A 98 -0.85 3.18 5.24
N PRO A 99 -0.63 4.33 4.58
CA PRO A 99 -1.62 4.88 3.68
C PRO A 99 -1.72 4.06 2.38
N GLY A 100 -2.86 4.10 1.73
CA GLY A 100 -3.07 3.48 0.43
C GLY A 100 -4.03 2.30 0.47
N THR A 101 -3.93 1.45 -0.54
CA THR A 101 -4.78 0.27 -0.72
C THR A 101 -4.03 -1.01 -0.40
N VAL A 102 -4.75 -2.06 -0.02
CA VAL A 102 -4.18 -3.37 0.32
C VAL A 102 -3.29 -3.91 -0.79
N GLY A 103 -3.71 -3.83 -2.06
CA GLY A 103 -2.89 -4.28 -3.19
C GLY A 103 -1.56 -3.55 -3.30
N GLY A 104 -1.57 -2.22 -3.12
CA GLY A 104 -0.33 -1.42 -3.11
C GLY A 104 0.58 -1.74 -1.94
N MET A 105 0.01 -1.99 -0.75
CA MET A 105 0.78 -2.39 0.43
C MET A 105 1.41 -3.78 0.27
N VAL A 106 0.67 -4.74 -0.26
CA VAL A 106 1.19 -6.09 -0.53
C VAL A 106 2.26 -6.04 -1.63
N LYS A 107 2.03 -5.31 -2.73
CA LYS A 107 3.01 -5.19 -3.83
C LYS A 107 4.37 -4.69 -3.37
N MET A 108 4.40 -3.84 -2.36
CA MET A 108 5.63 -3.23 -1.82
C MET A 108 6.15 -3.90 -0.55
N ASN A 109 5.52 -4.94 -0.04
CA ASN A 109 5.73 -5.41 1.32
C ASN A 109 5.83 -4.22 2.30
N ALA A 110 4.76 -3.40 2.32
CA ALA A 110 4.73 -2.20 3.14
C ALA A 110 4.83 -2.55 4.62
N GLY A 111 5.54 -1.72 5.39
CA GLY A 111 5.72 -1.99 6.80
C GLY A 111 6.38 -0.85 7.55
N LEU A 112 6.57 -1.04 8.84
CA LEU A 112 7.26 -0.14 9.75
C LEU A 112 8.10 -0.96 10.72
N LYS A 113 9.42 -0.83 10.67
CA LYS A 113 10.38 -1.67 11.40
C LYS A 113 10.16 -3.16 11.07
N GLU A 114 10.00 -4.00 12.11
CA GLU A 114 9.75 -5.45 12.01
C GLU A 114 8.32 -5.81 11.60
N TRP A 115 7.39 -4.86 11.62
CA TRP A 115 5.99 -5.10 11.20
C TRP A 115 5.84 -4.86 9.71
N GLU A 116 5.62 -5.92 8.97
CA GLU A 116 5.41 -5.89 7.52
C GLU A 116 4.10 -6.59 7.15
N VAL A 117 3.50 -6.17 6.04
CA VAL A 117 2.24 -6.75 5.56
C VAL A 117 2.38 -8.25 5.29
N PHE A 118 3.56 -8.70 4.83
CA PHE A 118 3.83 -10.10 4.59
C PHE A 118 3.93 -10.96 5.86
N ASN A 119 4.10 -10.38 7.06
CA ASN A 119 4.18 -11.19 8.27
C ASN A 119 2.95 -12.09 8.42
N HIS A 120 1.77 -11.58 8.10
CA HIS A 120 0.48 -12.26 8.28
C HIS A 120 -0.25 -12.54 6.95
N LEU A 121 0.36 -12.27 5.81
CA LEU A 121 -0.16 -12.64 4.49
C LEU A 121 -0.06 -14.17 4.32
N THR A 122 -1.11 -14.79 3.78
CA THR A 122 -1.12 -16.23 3.43
C THR A 122 -1.04 -16.45 1.94
N ARG A 123 -1.83 -15.73 1.15
CA ARG A 123 -1.88 -15.85 -0.31
C ARG A 123 -2.49 -14.61 -0.96
N ILE A 124 -2.32 -14.50 -2.26
CA ILE A 124 -2.91 -13.44 -3.08
C ILE A 124 -3.63 -14.02 -4.28
N LEU A 125 -4.64 -13.32 -4.78
CA LEU A 125 -5.30 -13.63 -6.06
C LEU A 125 -4.73 -12.74 -7.16
N THR A 126 -4.26 -13.37 -8.24
CA THR A 126 -3.83 -12.73 -9.49
C THR A 126 -4.70 -13.19 -10.66
N CYS A 127 -4.48 -12.69 -11.86
CA CYS A 127 -5.17 -13.19 -13.07
C CYS A 127 -4.85 -14.66 -13.38
N LYS A 128 -3.73 -15.19 -12.86
CA LYS A 128 -3.30 -16.60 -13.00
C LYS A 128 -3.85 -17.50 -11.90
N GLY A 129 -4.64 -16.99 -10.98
CA GLY A 129 -5.19 -17.71 -9.84
C GLY A 129 -4.53 -17.33 -8.51
N TRP A 130 -4.75 -18.17 -7.51
CA TRP A 130 -4.18 -18.01 -6.19
C TRP A 130 -2.68 -18.34 -6.20
N VAL A 131 -1.90 -17.52 -5.51
CA VAL A 131 -0.45 -17.67 -5.31
C VAL A 131 -0.22 -17.64 -3.81
N ASP A 132 0.35 -18.70 -3.26
CA ASP A 132 0.67 -18.80 -1.84
C ASP A 132 1.90 -17.94 -1.49
N LYS A 133 1.96 -17.43 -0.26
CA LYS A 133 3.07 -16.60 0.22
C LYS A 133 4.44 -17.26 -0.02
N GLN A 134 4.53 -18.58 0.13
CA GLN A 134 5.78 -19.34 -0.05
C GLN A 134 6.30 -19.32 -1.49
N GLU A 135 5.46 -19.00 -2.47
CA GLU A 135 5.82 -18.88 -3.88
C GLU A 135 6.28 -17.45 -4.23
N ILE A 136 6.20 -16.52 -3.29
CA ILE A 136 6.52 -15.11 -3.50
C ILE A 136 7.88 -14.80 -2.85
N GLU A 137 8.82 -14.31 -3.65
CA GLU A 137 10.04 -13.71 -3.13
C GLU A 137 9.73 -12.30 -2.65
N PHE A 138 10.06 -12.02 -1.39
CA PHE A 138 9.83 -10.70 -0.80
C PHE A 138 10.96 -10.29 0.15
N GLY A 139 11.07 -9.02 0.36
CA GLY A 139 12.05 -8.42 1.28
C GLY A 139 11.67 -6.97 1.60
N TYR A 140 12.61 -6.23 2.15
CA TYR A 140 12.38 -4.83 2.53
C TYR A 140 11.94 -4.00 1.31
N ARG A 141 10.68 -3.56 1.31
CA ARG A 141 10.06 -2.76 0.24
C ARG A 141 10.10 -3.38 -1.15
N HIS A 142 10.13 -4.69 -1.22
CA HIS A 142 10.24 -5.41 -2.47
C HIS A 142 9.41 -6.70 -2.49
N THR A 143 8.82 -7.02 -3.64
CA THR A 143 8.27 -8.34 -3.98
C THR A 143 8.50 -8.63 -5.46
N ASN A 144 8.59 -9.92 -5.82
CA ASN A 144 8.66 -10.36 -7.22
C ASN A 144 7.27 -10.54 -7.87
N ILE A 145 6.17 -10.16 -7.19
CA ILE A 145 4.81 -10.31 -7.71
C ILE A 145 4.70 -9.60 -9.06
N GLN A 146 4.26 -10.33 -10.07
CA GLN A 146 3.98 -9.78 -11.40
C GLN A 146 2.49 -9.54 -11.60
N GLY A 147 2.14 -8.50 -12.38
CA GLY A 147 0.76 -8.17 -12.70
C GLY A 147 -0.03 -7.59 -11.53
N ILE A 148 -1.34 -7.79 -11.57
CA ILE A 148 -2.30 -7.21 -10.64
C ILE A 148 -2.59 -8.17 -9.50
N ILE A 149 -2.60 -7.63 -8.27
CA ILE A 149 -3.18 -8.26 -7.10
C ILE A 149 -4.64 -7.84 -7.02
N TYR A 150 -5.57 -8.80 -6.99
CA TYR A 150 -7.00 -8.56 -6.89
C TYR A 150 -7.54 -8.72 -5.49
N GLU A 151 -6.96 -9.66 -4.74
CA GLU A 151 -7.37 -9.99 -3.38
C GLU A 151 -6.14 -10.47 -2.60
N ALA A 152 -6.10 -10.20 -1.31
CA ALA A 152 -5.12 -10.74 -0.37
C ALA A 152 -5.85 -11.44 0.76
N VAL A 153 -5.30 -12.57 1.21
CA VAL A 153 -5.81 -13.33 2.36
C VAL A 153 -4.79 -13.25 3.48
N PHE A 154 -5.25 -12.91 4.67
CA PHE A 154 -4.43 -12.82 5.86
C PHE A 154 -4.86 -13.85 6.90
N GLU A 155 -3.90 -14.37 7.66
CA GLU A 155 -4.21 -15.15 8.86
C GLU A 155 -4.94 -14.29 9.89
N VAL A 156 -5.75 -14.91 10.73
CA VAL A 156 -6.60 -14.23 11.70
C VAL A 156 -6.27 -14.70 13.10
N HIS A 157 -5.99 -13.74 13.97
CA HIS A 157 -5.80 -13.92 15.40
C HIS A 157 -6.69 -12.93 16.15
N ALA A 158 -7.30 -13.36 17.25
CA ALA A 158 -8.02 -12.45 18.13
C ALA A 158 -7.05 -11.61 19.00
N GLY A 159 -7.49 -10.45 19.42
CA GLY A 159 -6.73 -9.61 20.34
C GLY A 159 -6.17 -8.35 19.70
N PHE A 160 -7.04 -7.50 19.13
CA PHE A 160 -6.65 -6.17 18.66
C PHE A 160 -6.02 -5.35 19.79
N ASP A 161 -4.81 -4.83 19.62
CA ASP A 161 -4.05 -4.13 20.65
C ASP A 161 -4.10 -2.60 20.50
N ASP A 162 -4.93 -1.94 21.31
CA ASP A 162 -5.01 -0.47 21.33
C ASP A 162 -3.69 0.20 21.79
N LYS A 163 -2.82 -0.49 22.54
CA LYS A 163 -1.51 0.05 22.91
C LYS A 163 -0.56 0.04 21.74
N LEU A 164 -0.57 -1.05 20.97
CA LEU A 164 0.20 -1.15 19.73
C LEU A 164 -0.28 -0.11 18.70
N LEU A 165 -1.60 0.09 18.58
CA LEU A 165 -2.18 1.14 17.76
C LEU A 165 -1.69 2.54 18.17
N ALA A 166 -1.67 2.84 19.47
CA ALA A 166 -1.17 4.12 20.00
C ALA A 166 0.32 4.30 19.72
N MET A 167 1.12 3.24 19.86
CA MET A 167 2.53 3.24 19.52
C MET A 167 2.75 3.59 18.02
N PHE A 168 2.02 2.96 17.12
CA PHE A 168 2.09 3.29 15.68
C PHE A 168 1.68 4.73 15.40
N LYS A 169 0.68 5.26 16.09
CA LYS A 169 0.27 6.65 15.97
C LYS A 169 1.42 7.60 16.30
N ASN A 170 2.17 7.34 17.35
CA ASN A 170 3.25 8.21 17.83
C ASN A 170 4.51 8.15 16.93
N PHE A 171 4.77 7.05 16.22
CA PHE A 171 5.96 6.93 15.37
C PHE A 171 6.06 7.97 14.23
N ARG A 172 4.97 8.66 13.88
CA ARG A 172 4.94 9.67 12.83
C ARG A 172 4.61 11.08 13.32
N ASP A 173 4.50 11.30 14.62
CA ASP A 173 4.16 12.63 15.14
C ASP A 173 5.24 13.69 14.85
N ASN A 174 6.48 13.24 14.58
CA ASN A 174 7.59 14.09 14.17
C ASN A 174 7.71 14.33 12.66
N GLN A 175 6.81 13.78 11.84
CA GLN A 175 6.86 13.98 10.39
C GLN A 175 6.12 15.27 10.00
N PRO A 176 6.64 16.04 9.03
CA PRO A 176 5.97 17.21 8.53
C PRO A 176 4.56 16.89 8.02
N ASN A 177 3.59 17.74 8.32
CA ASN A 177 2.20 17.59 7.87
C ASN A 177 1.97 18.30 6.53
N PHE A 178 2.84 18.04 5.55
CA PHE A 178 2.73 18.57 4.19
C PHE A 178 2.28 17.48 3.21
N PRO A 179 1.74 17.86 2.04
CA PRO A 179 1.54 16.93 0.94
C PRO A 179 2.83 16.15 0.65
N SER A 180 2.75 14.83 0.61
CA SER A 180 3.91 13.96 0.50
C SER A 180 3.55 12.62 -0.13
N CYS A 181 4.48 12.02 -0.86
CA CYS A 181 4.39 10.64 -1.34
C CYS A 181 5.22 9.67 -0.48
N GLY A 182 5.52 10.02 0.78
CA GLY A 182 6.30 9.21 1.70
C GLY A 182 7.81 9.38 1.54
N SER A 183 8.59 8.39 1.98
CA SER A 183 10.05 8.40 1.85
C SER A 183 10.48 8.20 0.42
N CYS A 184 11.27 9.13 -0.13
CA CYS A 184 11.79 9.06 -1.50
C CYS A 184 12.94 8.06 -1.66
N PHE A 185 13.59 7.66 -0.57
CA PHE A 185 14.76 6.79 -0.57
C PHE A 185 14.50 5.52 0.23
N GLN A 186 15.00 4.40 -0.27
CA GLN A 186 15.15 3.19 0.52
C GLN A 186 16.34 3.34 1.47
N ASN A 187 16.25 2.71 2.64
CA ASN A 187 17.39 2.64 3.54
C ASN A 187 18.46 1.71 2.94
N PRO A 188 19.74 2.10 2.92
CA PRO A 188 20.82 1.20 2.56
C PRO A 188 21.01 0.13 3.64
N GLU A 189 21.72 -0.94 3.30
CA GLU A 189 22.08 -1.98 4.25
C GLU A 189 22.89 -1.39 5.41
N GLY A 190 22.48 -1.66 6.63
CA GLY A 190 23.15 -1.22 7.86
C GLY A 190 23.00 0.26 8.21
N ASP A 191 22.23 1.05 7.46
CA ASP A 191 22.05 2.49 7.72
C ASP A 191 20.64 3.01 7.35
N TYR A 192 20.40 4.30 7.64
CA TYR A 192 19.15 4.97 7.36
C TYR A 192 19.35 6.18 6.44
N ALA A 193 18.56 6.27 5.36
CA ALA A 193 18.62 7.40 4.43
C ALA A 193 18.44 8.76 5.14
N GLY A 194 17.53 8.85 6.11
CA GLY A 194 17.33 10.05 6.90
C GLY A 194 18.57 10.46 7.71
N ARG A 195 19.29 9.50 8.30
CA ARG A 195 20.56 9.77 9.02
C ARG A 195 21.65 10.28 8.06
N LEU A 196 21.74 9.68 6.88
CA LEU A 196 22.72 10.11 5.86
C LEU A 196 22.44 11.54 5.37
N ILE A 197 21.17 11.88 5.12
CA ILE A 197 20.75 13.24 4.74
C ILE A 197 21.11 14.24 5.84
N GLU A 198 20.90 13.88 7.10
CA GLU A 198 21.27 14.72 8.25
C GLU A 198 22.79 14.88 8.38
N ALA A 199 23.55 13.79 8.19
CA ALA A 199 25.02 13.79 8.29
C ALA A 199 25.68 14.70 7.26
N VAL A 200 25.08 14.88 6.07
CA VAL A 200 25.59 15.80 5.04
C VAL A 200 25.00 17.21 5.14
N GLY A 201 24.26 17.52 6.22
CA GLY A 201 23.74 18.87 6.48
C GLY A 201 22.50 19.25 5.63
N LEU A 202 21.85 18.31 4.98
CA LEU A 202 20.70 18.59 4.09
C LEU A 202 19.34 18.48 4.80
N LYS A 203 19.29 18.20 6.10
CA LYS A 203 18.05 18.18 6.87
C LYS A 203 17.43 19.58 6.90
N GLY A 204 16.19 19.70 6.42
CA GLY A 204 15.48 20.97 6.34
C GLY A 204 15.88 21.86 5.16
N TYR A 205 16.79 21.42 4.30
CA TYR A 205 17.12 22.13 3.07
C TYR A 205 15.93 22.06 2.10
N SER A 206 15.57 23.22 1.51
CA SER A 206 14.50 23.31 0.52
C SER A 206 14.99 24.05 -0.72
N ILE A 207 14.40 23.74 -1.87
CA ILE A 207 14.63 24.38 -3.16
C ILE A 207 13.29 24.94 -3.64
N GLY A 208 13.21 26.26 -3.79
CA GLY A 208 12.02 26.96 -4.24
C GLY A 208 11.13 27.47 -3.13
#